data_f14a7b7177a726aabf1016302b86f569
#
_entry.id   f14a7b7177a726aabf1016302b86f569
#
_cell.length_a   1.000
_cell.length_b   1.000
_cell.length_c   1.000
_cell.angle_alpha   90.00
_cell.angle_beta   90.00
_cell.angle_gamma   90.00
#
_symmetry.space_group_name_H-M   'P 1'
#
loop_
_entity.id
_entity.type
_entity.pdbx_description
1 polymer ?
#
loop_
_entity_poly.entity_id
_entity_poly.type
_entity_poly.pdbx_seq_one_letter_code
_entity_poly.pdbx_strand_id
1 'polypeptide(L)'
;MPKEMTAGELAERSLITKYRKTIWNRFIGGCKDYELIKPGDRIAVCISGGKDSMMLAKCMQHLQKYSDFPFEVEYLVMDPGYNPPNRELIERNARTLELPIRIFESPIFGVVDEVEGGSPCYLCARMRRGYLYKEAQALGCNKIALGHHFNDVIETTLMSMLYGAEIKTMLPKLHSTNFAGMELILSLIHI
;
A
#
# COMPACT_ATOMS: atom_id res chain seq x y z
N MET A 1 -32.03 18.44 10.27
CA MET A 1 -31.65 18.16 8.87
C MET A 1 -30.70 16.98 8.88
N PRO A 2 -30.82 15.98 8.00
CA PRO A 2 -29.82 14.94 7.91
C PRO A 2 -28.46 15.58 7.55
N LYS A 3 -27.41 15.22 8.28
CA LYS A 3 -26.06 15.67 8.00
C LYS A 3 -25.65 15.16 6.61
N GLU A 4 -25.26 16.05 5.71
CA GLU A 4 -24.77 15.68 4.39
C GLU A 4 -23.45 14.91 4.55
N MET A 5 -23.36 13.74 3.91
CA MET A 5 -22.17 12.88 4.01
C MET A 5 -21.00 13.51 3.26
N THR A 6 -19.83 13.43 3.86
CA THR A 6 -18.59 13.84 3.20
C THR A 6 -18.21 12.91 2.05
N ALA A 7 -17.29 13.34 1.17
CA ALA A 7 -16.79 12.47 0.10
C ALA A 7 -16.07 11.23 0.65
N GLY A 8 -15.38 11.36 1.79
CA GLY A 8 -14.73 10.25 2.50
C GLY A 8 -15.74 9.24 3.04
N GLU A 9 -16.84 9.72 3.66
CA GLU A 9 -17.94 8.87 4.14
C GLU A 9 -18.69 8.19 2.98
N LEU A 10 -18.90 8.88 1.85
CA LEU A 10 -19.49 8.31 0.63
C LEU A 10 -18.62 7.22 0.02
N ALA A 11 -17.31 7.42 -0.03
CA ALA A 11 -16.36 6.42 -0.49
C ALA A 11 -16.40 5.17 0.41
N GLU A 12 -16.34 5.35 1.74
CA GLU A 12 -16.45 4.27 2.71
C GLU A 12 -17.75 3.49 2.55
N ARG A 13 -18.89 4.20 2.48
CA ARG A 13 -20.19 3.58 2.24
C ARG A 13 -20.23 2.79 0.94
N SER A 14 -19.64 3.33 -0.14
CA SER A 14 -19.60 2.65 -1.44
C SER A 14 -18.85 1.33 -1.39
N LEU A 15 -17.73 1.26 -0.65
CA LEU A 15 -16.95 0.04 -0.46
C LEU A 15 -17.79 -1.07 0.19
N ILE A 16 -18.53 -0.75 1.25
CA ILE A 16 -19.28 -1.74 2.04
C ILE A 16 -20.70 -2.02 1.53
N THR A 17 -21.18 -1.26 0.52
CA THR A 17 -22.50 -1.47 -0.10
C THR A 17 -22.37 -1.86 -1.56
N LYS A 18 -22.16 -0.88 -2.45
CA LYS A 18 -22.09 -1.08 -3.92
C LYS A 18 -20.98 -2.05 -4.32
N TYR A 19 -19.79 -1.91 -3.74
CA TYR A 19 -18.61 -2.71 -4.06
C TYR A 19 -18.33 -3.80 -3.03
N ARG A 20 -19.30 -4.12 -2.17
CA ARG A 20 -19.13 -5.09 -1.10
C ARG A 20 -18.63 -6.44 -1.58
N LYS A 21 -19.22 -7.00 -2.65
CA LYS A 21 -18.87 -8.33 -3.18
C LYS A 21 -17.55 -8.32 -3.95
N THR A 22 -17.29 -7.24 -4.69
CA THR A 22 -16.16 -7.17 -5.62
C THR A 22 -14.89 -6.63 -4.98
N ILE A 23 -15.00 -5.81 -3.94
CA ILE A 23 -13.85 -5.22 -3.25
C ILE A 23 -13.80 -5.65 -1.79
N TRP A 24 -14.78 -5.23 -0.97
CA TRP A 24 -14.71 -5.40 0.48
C TRP A 24 -14.59 -6.86 0.93
N ASN A 25 -15.48 -7.74 0.44
CA ASN A 25 -15.44 -9.15 0.84
C ASN A 25 -14.16 -9.85 0.36
N ARG A 26 -13.62 -9.47 -0.81
CA ARG A 26 -12.36 -10.01 -1.32
C ARG A 26 -11.16 -9.53 -0.51
N PHE A 27 -11.14 -8.23 -0.15
CA PHE A 27 -10.13 -7.68 0.75
C PHE A 27 -10.12 -8.42 2.10
N ILE A 28 -11.29 -8.58 2.74
CA ILE A 28 -11.42 -9.31 4.00
C ILE A 28 -11.05 -10.79 3.83
N GLY A 29 -11.44 -11.42 2.71
CA GLY A 29 -11.04 -12.79 2.36
C GLY A 29 -9.52 -12.92 2.34
N GLY A 30 -8.81 -12.06 1.59
CA GLY A 30 -7.36 -12.07 1.56
C GLY A 30 -6.71 -11.86 2.92
N CYS A 31 -7.25 -10.93 3.73
CA CYS A 31 -6.74 -10.71 5.09
C CYS A 31 -6.89 -11.97 5.97
N LYS A 32 -8.00 -12.71 5.85
CA LYS A 32 -8.27 -13.92 6.64
C LYS A 32 -7.49 -15.14 6.14
N ASP A 33 -7.55 -15.41 4.84
CA ASP A 33 -6.97 -16.61 4.23
C ASP A 33 -5.45 -16.68 4.40
N TYR A 34 -4.79 -15.51 4.43
CA TYR A 34 -3.35 -15.41 4.61
C TYR A 34 -2.92 -14.89 6.00
N GLU A 35 -3.86 -14.72 6.92
CA GLU A 35 -3.59 -14.18 8.26
C GLU A 35 -2.72 -12.91 8.22
N LEU A 36 -3.13 -11.95 7.36
CA LEU A 36 -2.30 -10.76 7.09
C LEU A 36 -2.26 -9.79 8.26
N ILE A 37 -3.33 -9.73 9.05
CA ILE A 37 -3.49 -8.78 10.16
C ILE A 37 -3.79 -9.54 11.44
N LYS A 38 -3.07 -9.21 12.51
CA LYS A 38 -3.20 -9.82 13.84
C LYS A 38 -3.44 -8.77 14.91
N PRO A 39 -4.00 -9.15 16.07
CA PRO A 39 -4.10 -8.26 17.22
C PRO A 39 -2.74 -7.66 17.59
N GLY A 40 -2.71 -6.36 17.80
CA GLY A 40 -1.48 -5.63 18.19
C GLY A 40 -0.56 -5.27 17.03
N ASP A 41 -0.88 -5.61 15.78
CA ASP A 41 -0.12 -5.16 14.61
C ASP A 41 -0.14 -3.63 14.49
N ARG A 42 0.97 -3.06 14.03
CA ARG A 42 1.05 -1.68 13.55
C ARG A 42 1.51 -1.69 12.09
N ILE A 43 0.61 -1.26 11.20
CA ILE A 43 0.71 -1.48 9.77
C ILE A 43 0.92 -0.15 9.04
N ALA A 44 1.99 -0.04 8.27
CA ALA A 44 2.22 1.09 7.37
C ALA A 44 1.57 0.81 6.02
N VAL A 45 0.48 1.50 5.70
CA VAL A 45 -0.15 1.49 4.38
C VAL A 45 0.59 2.46 3.47
N CYS A 46 1.25 1.93 2.44
CA CYS A 46 2.04 2.72 1.52
C CYS A 46 1.17 3.25 0.38
N ILE A 47 1.05 4.57 0.30
CA ILE A 47 0.24 5.27 -0.69
C ILE A 47 1.15 5.83 -1.78
N SER A 48 0.94 5.37 -3.01
CA SER A 48 1.64 5.86 -4.22
C SER A 48 0.92 7.01 -4.92
N GLY A 49 -0.28 7.36 -4.48
CA GLY A 49 -1.17 8.31 -5.13
C GLY A 49 -2.10 7.70 -6.18
N GLY A 50 -1.87 6.45 -6.58
CA GLY A 50 -2.75 5.71 -7.49
C GLY A 50 -4.04 5.22 -6.81
N LYS A 51 -5.06 4.92 -7.64
CA LYS A 51 -6.39 4.47 -7.18
C LYS A 51 -6.33 3.27 -6.23
N ASP A 52 -5.45 2.29 -6.51
CA ASP A 52 -5.39 1.04 -5.75
C ASP A 52 -4.82 1.27 -4.34
N SER A 53 -3.78 2.09 -4.22
CA SER A 53 -3.21 2.46 -2.93
C SER A 53 -4.18 3.30 -2.06
N MET A 54 -4.95 4.20 -2.68
CA MET A 54 -6.00 4.97 -2.00
C MET A 54 -7.18 4.08 -1.57
N MET A 55 -7.56 3.13 -2.43
CA MET A 55 -8.58 2.12 -2.11
C MET A 55 -8.13 1.24 -0.94
N LEU A 56 -6.89 0.74 -0.97
CA LEU A 56 -6.29 0.00 0.14
C LEU A 56 -6.36 0.80 1.44
N ALA A 57 -5.97 2.08 1.40
CA ALA A 57 -5.99 2.95 2.57
C ALA A 57 -7.40 3.09 3.15
N LYS A 58 -8.43 3.26 2.31
CA LYS A 58 -9.84 3.30 2.76
C LYS A 58 -10.32 1.97 3.32
N CYS A 59 -9.95 0.84 2.71
CA CYS A 59 -10.26 -0.49 3.24
C CYS A 59 -9.63 -0.70 4.62
N MET A 60 -8.36 -0.33 4.80
CA MET A 60 -7.65 -0.46 6.08
C MET A 60 -8.23 0.48 7.15
N GLN A 61 -8.60 1.71 6.77
CA GLN A 61 -9.25 2.66 7.68
C GLN A 61 -10.59 2.13 8.19
N HIS A 62 -11.42 1.59 7.28
CA HIS A 62 -12.69 0.99 7.66
C HIS A 62 -12.50 -0.26 8.52
N LEU A 63 -11.55 -1.14 8.14
CA LEU A 63 -11.25 -2.34 8.92
C LEU A 63 -10.78 -1.99 10.32
N GLN A 64 -9.86 -1.03 10.48
CA GLN A 64 -9.37 -0.59 11.78
C GLN A 64 -10.50 -0.10 12.69
N LYS A 65 -11.45 0.64 12.12
CA LYS A 65 -12.58 1.23 12.86
C LYS A 65 -13.58 0.19 13.37
N TYR A 66 -13.75 -0.92 12.64
CA TYR A 66 -14.80 -1.91 12.89
C TYR A 66 -14.26 -3.34 13.14
N SER A 67 -12.97 -3.48 13.38
CA SER A 67 -12.35 -4.77 13.72
C SER A 67 -12.72 -5.23 15.12
N ASP A 68 -12.87 -6.53 15.30
CA ASP A 68 -13.11 -7.17 16.59
C ASP A 68 -11.85 -7.20 17.49
N PHE A 69 -10.69 -6.83 16.95
CA PHE A 69 -9.42 -6.77 17.66
C PHE A 69 -8.66 -5.48 17.35
N PRO A 70 -7.85 -4.97 18.29
CA PRO A 70 -7.11 -3.74 18.09
C PRO A 70 -5.89 -3.96 17.18
N PHE A 71 -5.67 -3.04 16.24
CA PHE A 71 -4.43 -2.86 15.49
C PHE A 71 -4.32 -1.38 15.05
N GLU A 72 -3.12 -0.95 14.72
CA GLU A 72 -2.84 0.44 14.33
C GLU A 72 -2.49 0.53 12.84
N VAL A 73 -2.84 1.67 12.23
CA VAL A 73 -2.55 1.96 10.82
C VAL A 73 -1.88 3.32 10.70
N GLU A 74 -0.73 3.35 10.04
CA GLU A 74 -0.05 4.54 9.58
C GLU A 74 -0.18 4.66 8.05
N TYR A 75 -0.42 5.87 7.53
CA TYR A 75 -0.60 6.11 6.09
C TYR A 75 0.62 6.84 5.55
N LEU A 76 1.50 6.12 4.86
CA LEU A 76 2.77 6.64 4.38
C LEU A 76 2.72 6.99 2.90
N VAL A 77 3.12 8.20 2.58
CA VAL A 77 3.42 8.65 1.22
C VAL A 77 4.91 8.93 1.14
N MET A 78 5.62 8.20 0.30
CA MET A 78 7.00 8.52 -0.01
C MET A 78 7.03 9.46 -1.20
N ASP A 79 7.62 10.63 -1.02
CA ASP A 79 7.91 11.58 -2.09
C ASP A 79 9.34 11.34 -2.61
N PRO A 80 9.51 10.76 -3.81
CA PRO A 80 10.82 10.52 -4.39
C PRO A 80 11.39 11.74 -5.15
N GLY A 81 10.75 12.89 -5.06
CA GLY A 81 11.00 14.10 -5.82
C GLY A 81 9.87 14.43 -6.80
N TYR A 82 8.62 14.28 -6.38
CA TYR A 82 7.47 14.60 -7.22
C TYR A 82 7.48 16.09 -7.63
N ASN A 83 7.00 16.36 -8.83
CA ASN A 83 6.67 17.72 -9.21
C ASN A 83 5.49 18.25 -8.37
N PRO A 84 5.40 19.57 -8.12
CA PRO A 84 4.37 20.15 -7.26
C PRO A 84 2.94 19.73 -7.59
N PRO A 85 2.49 19.70 -8.87
CA PRO A 85 1.13 19.27 -9.20
C PRO A 85 0.79 17.84 -8.78
N ASN A 86 1.75 16.90 -8.87
CA ASN A 86 1.53 15.51 -8.46
C ASN A 86 1.42 15.41 -6.93
N ARG A 87 2.27 16.12 -6.20
CA ARG A 87 2.21 16.15 -4.73
C ARG A 87 0.88 16.74 -4.25
N GLU A 88 0.48 17.89 -4.81
CA GLU A 88 -0.81 18.53 -4.50
C GLU A 88 -2.01 17.61 -4.80
N LEU A 89 -1.95 16.85 -5.90
CA LEU A 89 -2.99 15.88 -6.25
C LEU A 89 -3.11 14.78 -5.18
N ILE A 90 -1.99 14.22 -4.71
CA ILE A 90 -1.97 13.20 -3.67
C ILE A 90 -2.57 13.75 -2.36
N GLU A 91 -2.13 14.93 -1.94
CA GLU A 91 -2.62 15.58 -0.73
C GLU A 91 -4.12 15.92 -0.82
N ARG A 92 -4.56 16.45 -1.96
CA ARG A 92 -5.98 16.74 -2.21
C ARG A 92 -6.84 15.48 -2.14
N ASN A 93 -6.40 14.40 -2.80
CA ASN A 93 -7.11 13.13 -2.77
C ASN A 93 -7.17 12.54 -1.36
N ALA A 94 -6.08 12.62 -0.60
CA ALA A 94 -6.05 12.17 0.78
C ALA A 94 -7.01 12.98 1.68
N ARG A 95 -7.02 14.33 1.54
CA ARG A 95 -7.98 15.19 2.24
C ARG A 95 -9.42 14.85 1.88
N THR A 96 -9.71 14.65 0.59
CA THR A 96 -11.06 14.29 0.11
C THR A 96 -11.52 12.94 0.68
N LEU A 97 -10.61 11.99 0.84
CA LEU A 97 -10.89 10.67 1.40
C LEU A 97 -10.75 10.61 2.93
N GLU A 98 -10.41 11.72 3.57
CA GLU A 98 -10.18 11.81 5.03
C GLU A 98 -9.14 10.79 5.52
N LEU A 99 -8.05 10.66 4.77
CA LEU A 99 -6.91 9.82 5.12
C LEU A 99 -5.82 10.68 5.79
N PRO A 100 -5.41 10.37 7.03
CA PRO A 100 -4.37 11.11 7.74
C PRO A 100 -2.98 10.69 7.25
N ILE A 101 -2.61 11.13 6.05
CA ILE A 101 -1.33 10.76 5.44
C ILE A 101 -0.14 11.46 6.09
N ARG A 102 0.98 10.74 6.16
CA ARG A 102 2.31 11.26 6.47
C ARG A 102 3.17 11.20 5.24
N ILE A 103 3.65 12.35 4.78
CA ILE A 103 4.56 12.43 3.62
C ILE A 103 5.98 12.54 4.14
N PHE A 104 6.89 11.74 3.59
CA PHE A 104 8.32 11.85 3.83
C PHE A 104 9.06 11.92 2.49
N GLU A 105 10.14 12.67 2.47
CA GLU A 105 10.94 12.91 1.27
C GLU A 105 12.09 11.91 1.18
N SER A 106 12.44 11.54 -0.06
CA SER A 106 13.59 10.70 -0.34
C SER A 106 14.29 11.20 -1.61
N PRO A 107 15.64 11.17 -1.67
CA PRO A 107 16.41 11.70 -2.79
C PRO A 107 16.49 10.71 -3.97
N ILE A 108 15.50 9.85 -4.18
CA ILE A 108 15.61 8.73 -5.10
C ILE A 108 15.80 9.19 -6.54
N PHE A 109 15.02 10.16 -7.02
CA PHE A 109 15.13 10.60 -8.41
C PHE A 109 16.50 11.26 -8.68
N GLY A 110 17.00 12.08 -7.74
CA GLY A 110 18.33 12.66 -7.88
C GLY A 110 19.46 11.61 -7.92
N VAL A 111 19.36 10.58 -7.07
CA VAL A 111 20.37 9.50 -7.05
C VAL A 111 20.30 8.61 -8.29
N VAL A 112 19.09 8.31 -8.78
CA VAL A 112 18.92 7.43 -9.96
C VAL A 112 19.41 8.12 -11.24
N ASP A 113 19.26 9.43 -11.33
CA ASP A 113 19.71 10.23 -12.48
C ASP A 113 21.26 10.33 -12.56
N GLU A 114 21.97 10.17 -11.43
CA GLU A 114 23.43 10.22 -11.34
C GLU A 114 24.12 8.87 -11.61
N VAL A 115 23.39 7.77 -11.63
CA VAL A 115 23.97 6.43 -11.79
C VAL A 115 24.09 6.07 -13.28
N GLU A 116 25.31 6.12 -13.81
CA GLU A 116 25.66 5.61 -15.12
C GLU A 116 25.75 4.07 -15.09
N GLY A 117 24.92 3.40 -15.88
CA GLY A 117 24.96 1.95 -16.08
C GLY A 117 24.06 1.15 -15.13
N GLY A 118 23.24 0.30 -15.70
CA GLY A 118 22.26 -0.52 -14.98
C GLY A 118 20.83 -0.21 -15.39
N SER A 119 19.87 -0.90 -14.78
CA SER A 119 18.44 -0.58 -14.98
C SER A 119 17.99 0.48 -13.95
N PRO A 120 17.73 1.73 -14.37
CA PRO A 120 17.29 2.79 -13.46
C PRO A 120 16.02 2.40 -12.69
N CYS A 121 15.11 1.67 -13.36
CA CYS A 121 13.87 1.19 -12.75
C CYS A 121 14.10 0.18 -11.62
N TYR A 122 15.07 -0.72 -11.78
CA TYR A 122 15.41 -1.70 -10.73
C TYR A 122 16.00 -1.01 -9.49
N LEU A 123 16.93 -0.09 -9.71
CA LEU A 123 17.54 0.68 -8.62
C LEU A 123 16.48 1.52 -7.88
N CYS A 124 15.66 2.24 -8.63
CA CYS A 124 14.54 3.02 -8.08
C CYS A 124 13.60 2.15 -7.22
N ALA A 125 13.16 1.00 -7.75
CA ALA A 125 12.26 0.10 -7.01
C ALA A 125 12.90 -0.44 -5.72
N ARG A 126 14.20 -0.79 -5.77
CA ARG A 126 14.95 -1.28 -4.61
C ARG A 126 15.11 -0.18 -3.54
N MET A 127 15.48 1.03 -3.94
CA MET A 127 15.61 2.17 -3.03
C MET A 127 14.27 2.53 -2.40
N ARG A 128 13.19 2.63 -3.20
CA ARG A 128 11.84 2.91 -2.71
C ARG A 128 11.43 1.94 -1.61
N ARG A 129 11.66 0.65 -1.82
CA ARG A 129 11.36 -0.37 -0.82
C ARG A 129 12.17 -0.15 0.46
N GLY A 130 13.47 0.09 0.35
CA GLY A 130 14.36 0.35 1.50
C GLY A 130 13.89 1.55 2.33
N TYR A 131 13.56 2.67 1.70
CA TYR A 131 13.08 3.87 2.39
C TYR A 131 11.73 3.64 3.07
N LEU A 132 10.78 2.95 2.42
CA LEU A 132 9.48 2.63 3.01
C LEU A 132 9.63 1.75 4.26
N TYR A 133 10.48 0.72 4.21
CA TYR A 133 10.73 -0.12 5.38
C TYR A 133 11.37 0.65 6.52
N LYS A 134 12.38 1.50 6.22
CA LYS A 134 13.07 2.31 7.22
C LYS A 134 12.11 3.26 7.92
N GLU A 135 11.25 3.96 7.16
CA GLU A 135 10.28 4.89 7.73
C GLU A 135 9.21 4.17 8.54
N ALA A 136 8.66 3.06 8.03
CA ALA A 136 7.70 2.24 8.74
C ALA A 136 8.28 1.72 10.07
N GLN A 137 9.52 1.26 10.07
CA GLN A 137 10.20 0.78 11.29
C GLN A 137 10.44 1.93 12.30
N ALA A 138 10.80 3.12 11.82
CA ALA A 138 10.94 4.30 12.68
C ALA A 138 9.63 4.71 13.36
N LEU A 139 8.48 4.40 12.74
CA LEU A 139 7.15 4.59 13.30
C LEU A 139 6.68 3.43 14.20
N GLY A 140 7.53 2.42 14.41
CA GLY A 140 7.19 1.24 15.21
C GLY A 140 6.26 0.26 14.49
N CYS A 141 6.11 0.37 13.15
CA CYS A 141 5.33 -0.59 12.39
C CYS A 141 6.07 -1.93 12.27
N ASN A 142 5.32 -3.02 12.33
CA ASN A 142 5.82 -4.37 12.08
C ASN A 142 5.39 -4.90 10.70
N LYS A 143 4.54 -4.17 9.98
CA LYS A 143 4.07 -4.54 8.64
C LYS A 143 4.02 -3.35 7.70
N ILE A 144 4.23 -3.67 6.41
CA ILE A 144 3.99 -2.75 5.28
C ILE A 144 2.91 -3.36 4.40
N ALA A 145 1.85 -2.59 4.11
CA ALA A 145 0.78 -2.97 3.20
C ALA A 145 0.93 -2.23 1.87
N LEU A 146 0.97 -2.98 0.76
CA LEU A 146 1.05 -2.44 -0.60
C LEU A 146 -0.23 -2.73 -1.37
N GLY A 147 -0.62 -1.79 -2.23
CA GLY A 147 -1.83 -1.84 -3.05
C GLY A 147 -1.71 -2.70 -4.32
N HIS A 148 -0.98 -3.83 -4.26
CA HIS A 148 -0.93 -4.79 -5.36
C HIS A 148 -2.15 -5.71 -5.32
N HIS A 149 -2.68 -6.03 -6.50
CA HIS A 149 -3.86 -6.86 -6.68
C HIS A 149 -3.57 -8.12 -7.52
N PHE A 150 -4.59 -8.92 -7.82
CA PHE A 150 -4.43 -10.22 -8.47
C PHE A 150 -3.76 -10.12 -9.85
N ASN A 151 -4.08 -9.10 -10.64
CA ASN A 151 -3.45 -8.93 -11.96
C ASN A 151 -1.94 -8.67 -11.85
N ASP A 152 -1.47 -7.92 -10.83
CA ASP A 152 -0.03 -7.71 -10.61
C ASP A 152 0.69 -9.04 -10.38
N VAL A 153 0.05 -9.97 -9.67
CA VAL A 153 0.60 -11.32 -9.43
C VAL A 153 0.72 -12.09 -10.75
N ILE A 154 -0.34 -12.07 -11.58
CA ILE A 154 -0.34 -12.74 -12.89
C ILE A 154 0.74 -12.14 -13.79
N GLU A 155 0.76 -10.82 -13.93
CA GLU A 155 1.72 -10.10 -14.77
C GLU A 155 3.15 -10.37 -14.33
N THR A 156 3.45 -10.28 -13.03
CA THR A 156 4.78 -10.58 -12.48
C THR A 156 5.20 -12.01 -12.78
N THR A 157 4.29 -12.98 -12.60
CA THR A 157 4.57 -14.39 -12.87
C THR A 157 4.83 -14.63 -14.34
N LEU A 158 3.99 -14.10 -15.24
CA LEU A 158 4.18 -14.23 -16.69
C LEU A 158 5.48 -13.59 -17.15
N MET A 159 5.79 -12.40 -16.67
CA MET A 159 7.04 -11.71 -17.00
C MET A 159 8.27 -12.51 -16.55
N SER A 160 8.24 -13.11 -15.35
CA SER A 160 9.35 -13.93 -14.86
C SER A 160 9.57 -15.19 -15.70
N MET A 161 8.47 -15.80 -16.18
CA MET A 161 8.55 -16.97 -17.07
C MET A 161 9.07 -16.60 -18.46
N LEU A 162 8.56 -15.52 -19.06
CA LEU A 162 8.87 -15.15 -20.45
C LEU A 162 10.27 -14.52 -20.60
N TYR A 163 10.70 -13.74 -19.62
CA TYR A 163 11.97 -12.98 -19.71
C TYR A 163 13.07 -13.51 -18.79
N GLY A 164 12.71 -14.17 -17.69
CA GLY A 164 13.67 -14.66 -16.70
C GLY A 164 13.93 -16.17 -16.76
N ALA A 165 13.15 -16.92 -17.57
CA ALA A 165 13.15 -18.37 -17.59
C ALA A 165 13.01 -19.00 -16.17
N GLU A 166 12.31 -18.33 -15.28
CA GLU A 166 12.08 -18.75 -13.89
C GLU A 166 10.61 -18.48 -13.49
N ILE A 167 10.14 -19.14 -12.45
CA ILE A 167 8.80 -18.90 -11.91
C ILE A 167 8.97 -18.11 -10.61
N LYS A 168 8.79 -16.80 -10.70
CA LYS A 168 8.68 -15.91 -9.53
C LYS A 168 7.31 -15.29 -9.49
N THR A 169 6.72 -15.24 -8.30
CA THR A 169 5.42 -14.64 -8.07
C THR A 169 5.45 -13.71 -6.86
N MET A 170 4.39 -12.94 -6.68
CA MET A 170 4.21 -12.11 -5.49
C MET A 170 3.46 -12.92 -4.43
N LEU A 171 4.07 -13.10 -3.27
CA LEU A 171 3.42 -13.76 -2.14
C LEU A 171 2.51 -12.78 -1.40
N PRO A 172 1.34 -13.23 -0.94
CA PRO A 172 0.42 -12.40 -0.14
C PRO A 172 1.05 -11.85 1.14
N LYS A 173 2.00 -12.61 1.69
CA LYS A 173 2.74 -12.29 2.90
C LYS A 173 4.21 -12.69 2.72
N LEU A 174 5.11 -11.77 3.03
CA LEU A 174 6.54 -11.97 2.90
C LEU A 174 7.28 -11.37 4.09
N HIS A 175 8.09 -12.18 4.76
CA HIS A 175 9.02 -11.68 5.78
C HIS A 175 10.19 -10.96 5.13
N SER A 176 10.54 -9.80 5.68
CA SER A 176 11.68 -9.04 5.18
C SER A 176 12.98 -9.68 5.66
N THR A 177 13.89 -9.98 4.74
CA THR A 177 15.23 -10.47 5.06
C THR A 177 16.18 -9.37 5.55
N ASN A 178 15.94 -8.13 5.13
CA ASN A 178 16.81 -6.99 5.42
C ASN A 178 16.33 -6.14 6.60
N PHE A 179 15.07 -6.29 7.00
CA PHE A 179 14.45 -5.54 8.09
C PHE A 179 13.83 -6.54 9.07
N ALA A 180 14.58 -6.89 10.12
CA ALA A 180 14.16 -7.88 11.10
C ALA A 180 12.80 -7.51 11.73
N GLY A 181 11.91 -8.49 11.85
CA GLY A 181 10.59 -8.31 12.42
C GLY A 181 9.56 -7.60 11.52
N MET A 182 9.93 -7.25 10.28
CA MET A 182 9.02 -6.61 9.33
C MET A 182 8.42 -7.63 8.35
N GLU A 183 7.12 -7.49 8.10
CA GLU A 183 6.39 -8.24 7.06
C GLU A 183 5.86 -7.29 5.98
N LEU A 184 5.86 -7.76 4.74
CA LEU A 184 5.12 -7.14 3.64
C LEU A 184 3.84 -7.92 3.43
N ILE A 185 2.72 -7.21 3.31
CA ILE A 185 1.41 -7.81 3.07
C ILE A 185 0.74 -7.21 1.83
N LEU A 186 0.07 -8.06 1.05
CA LEU A 186 -0.66 -7.73 -0.17
C LEU A 186 -2.14 -8.04 0.04
N SER A 187 -2.85 -7.17 0.73
CA SER A 187 -4.24 -7.41 1.14
C SER A 187 -5.27 -7.24 0.02
N LEU A 188 -4.88 -6.70 -1.15
CA LEU A 188 -5.74 -6.63 -2.34
C LEU A 188 -5.57 -7.83 -3.30
N ILE A 189 -4.83 -8.86 -2.90
CA ILE A 189 -4.45 -9.98 -3.76
C ILE A 189 -5.64 -10.81 -4.27
N HIS A 190 -6.80 -10.73 -3.63
CA HIS A 190 -8.04 -11.38 -4.09
C HIS A 190 -8.91 -10.49 -5.01
N ILE A 191 -8.45 -9.27 -5.32
CA ILE A 191 -9.20 -8.31 -6.13
C ILE A 191 -8.71 -8.30 -7.57
#